data_5815bdadc565c255a78b384560957848
#
_entry.id   5815bdadc565c255a78b384560957848
#
_cell.length_a   1.000
_cell.length_b   1.000
_cell.length_c   1.000
_cell.angle_alpha   90.00
_cell.angle_beta   90.00
_cell.angle_gamma   90.00
#
_symmetry.space_group_name_H-M   'P 1'
#
loop_
_entity.id
_entity.type
_entity.pdbx_description
1 polymer ?
#
loop_
_entity_poly.entity_id
_entity_poly.type
_entity_poly.pdbx_seq_one_letter_code
_entity_poly.pdbx_strand_id
1 'polypeptide(L)'
;YVEKQYEGYMKKAAAAFEKENGTKVTIKTGDQLKGLENLSLDNQSGKAPDVMMSPYDRVGSLGSDGQLSEVKLDKGSMTDDTTKALVTTKGKIYGAPAVIETLVMYYNKDLVSKAPTTFAELEELAKDSKYAFANENGKTTAFLADWTNFYYACGLLAGNGGYVFGKNGTDPKDIGLANDGSIKGIEYAKSWYEK
;
A
#
# COMPACT_ATOMS: atom_id res chain seq x y z
N TYR A 1 7.30 13.35 9.83
CA TYR A 1 7.90 12.89 8.57
C TYR A 1 6.81 12.24 7.70
N VAL A 2 6.73 12.62 6.43
CA VAL A 2 5.60 12.28 5.57
C VAL A 2 6.04 12.15 4.10
N GLU A 3 5.35 11.34 3.32
CA GLU A 3 5.56 11.29 1.87
C GLU A 3 5.06 12.55 1.17
N LYS A 4 5.67 12.88 0.04
CA LYS A 4 5.43 14.12 -0.70
C LYS A 4 3.97 14.36 -1.07
N GLN A 5 3.24 13.30 -1.43
CA GLN A 5 1.82 13.40 -1.80
C GLN A 5 0.92 13.88 -0.64
N TYR A 6 1.31 13.64 0.60
CA TYR A 6 0.54 14.04 1.79
C TYR A 6 0.98 15.38 2.38
N GLU A 7 2.03 16.01 1.85
CA GLU A 7 2.59 17.24 2.39
C GLU A 7 1.55 18.37 2.54
N GLY A 8 0.70 18.54 1.51
CA GLY A 8 -0.31 19.61 1.52
C GLY A 8 -1.37 19.42 2.61
N TYR A 9 -1.80 18.16 2.84
CA TYR A 9 -2.71 17.82 3.92
C TYR A 9 -2.05 18.04 5.29
N MET A 10 -0.84 17.54 5.46
CA MET A 10 -0.12 17.64 6.73
C MET A 10 0.24 19.08 7.11
N LYS A 11 0.52 19.96 6.14
CA LYS A 11 0.71 21.40 6.42
C LYS A 11 -0.55 22.05 7.00
N LYS A 12 -1.74 21.67 6.49
CA LYS A 12 -3.01 22.16 7.04
C LYS A 12 -3.25 21.65 8.46
N ALA A 13 -3.00 20.35 8.69
CA ALA A 13 -3.14 19.74 10.01
C ALA A 13 -2.14 20.36 11.02
N ALA A 14 -0.89 20.56 10.62
CA ALA A 14 0.12 21.22 11.43
C ALA A 14 -0.29 22.64 11.83
N ALA A 15 -0.78 23.43 10.89
CA ALA A 15 -1.23 24.80 11.17
C ALA A 15 -2.41 24.85 12.16
N ALA A 16 -3.34 23.89 12.05
CA ALA A 16 -4.45 23.74 13.01
C ALA A 16 -3.93 23.38 14.40
N PHE A 17 -3.04 22.40 14.47
CA PHE A 17 -2.42 21.95 15.73
C PHE A 17 -1.62 23.07 16.41
N GLU A 18 -0.81 23.81 15.64
CA GLU A 18 -0.04 24.97 16.14
C GLU A 18 -0.97 26.04 16.73
N LYS A 19 -2.08 26.31 16.04
CA LYS A 19 -3.07 27.29 16.50
C LYS A 19 -3.74 26.88 17.83
N GLU A 20 -4.02 25.60 17.99
CA GLU A 20 -4.71 25.06 19.18
C GLU A 20 -3.77 24.86 20.36
N ASN A 21 -2.53 24.47 20.11
CA ASN A 21 -1.62 24.01 21.15
C ASN A 21 -0.39 24.91 21.36
N GLY A 22 -0.20 25.92 20.48
CA GLY A 22 0.97 26.80 20.55
C GLY A 22 2.32 26.13 20.21
N THR A 23 2.30 24.85 19.78
CA THR A 23 3.49 24.09 19.47
C THR A 23 3.79 24.10 17.98
N LYS A 24 4.96 24.60 17.60
CA LYS A 24 5.38 24.65 16.20
C LYS A 24 5.66 23.27 15.64
N VAL A 25 5.16 22.99 14.44
CA VAL A 25 5.35 21.74 13.72
C VAL A 25 6.20 21.94 12.47
N THR A 26 7.31 21.25 12.37
CA THR A 26 8.15 21.22 11.16
C THR A 26 7.88 19.96 10.35
N ILE A 27 7.49 20.11 9.09
CA ILE A 27 7.24 19.01 8.19
C ILE A 27 8.49 18.70 7.38
N LYS A 28 8.93 17.44 7.43
CA LYS A 28 9.96 16.89 6.55
C LYS A 28 9.31 15.87 5.62
N THR A 29 9.67 15.91 4.33
CA THR A 29 9.17 14.96 3.34
C THR A 29 10.26 14.01 2.88
N GLY A 30 9.89 12.77 2.61
CA GLY A 30 10.78 11.74 2.10
C GLY A 30 10.07 10.40 1.95
N ASP A 31 10.80 9.41 1.51
CA ASP A 31 10.32 8.03 1.39
C ASP A 31 10.13 7.41 2.78
N GLN A 32 8.90 6.97 3.07
CA GLN A 32 8.58 6.43 4.39
C GLN A 32 9.36 5.15 4.73
N LEU A 33 9.62 4.27 3.76
CA LEU A 33 10.34 3.02 4.02
C LEU A 33 11.80 3.31 4.39
N LYS A 34 12.46 4.24 3.68
CA LYS A 34 13.82 4.69 4.04
C LYS A 34 13.86 5.36 5.41
N GLY A 35 12.82 6.13 5.77
CA GLY A 35 12.70 6.71 7.10
C GLY A 35 12.60 5.64 8.18
N LEU A 36 11.88 4.54 7.93
CA LEU A 36 11.74 3.43 8.86
C LEU A 36 13.03 2.61 9.02
N GLU A 37 13.80 2.41 7.95
CA GLU A 37 15.10 1.70 8.00
C GLU A 37 16.08 2.39 8.94
N ASN A 38 16.06 3.72 9.01
CA ASN A 38 16.95 4.50 9.86
C ASN A 38 16.38 4.82 11.25
N LEU A 39 15.11 4.48 11.52
CA LEU A 39 14.41 4.95 12.71
C LEU A 39 15.12 4.57 14.02
N SER A 40 15.66 3.36 14.12
CA SER A 40 16.37 2.92 15.32
C SER A 40 17.62 3.75 15.61
N LEU A 41 18.40 4.06 14.57
CA LEU A 41 19.59 4.91 14.71
C LEU A 41 19.22 6.36 15.02
N ASP A 42 18.17 6.85 14.35
CA ASP A 42 17.68 8.21 14.54
C ASP A 42 17.10 8.40 15.96
N ASN A 43 16.38 7.41 16.48
CA ASN A 43 15.90 7.40 17.88
C ASN A 43 17.08 7.49 18.87
N GLN A 44 18.11 6.66 18.68
CA GLN A 44 19.28 6.66 19.55
C GLN A 44 20.07 7.97 19.52
N SER A 45 20.12 8.62 18.37
CA SER A 45 20.84 9.89 18.16
C SER A 45 20.00 11.14 18.43
N GLY A 46 18.70 10.99 18.78
CA GLY A 46 17.79 12.11 19.01
C GLY A 46 17.40 12.86 17.72
N LYS A 47 17.52 12.21 16.56
CA LYS A 47 17.21 12.81 15.24
C LYS A 47 15.90 12.28 14.63
N ALA A 48 15.28 11.30 15.28
CA ALA A 48 14.00 10.77 14.81
C ALA A 48 12.92 11.86 14.79
N PRO A 49 11.96 11.76 13.86
CA PRO A 49 10.81 12.64 13.90
C PRO A 49 9.89 12.26 15.08
N ASP A 50 9.22 13.23 15.68
CA ASP A 50 8.22 12.97 16.74
C ASP A 50 7.01 12.21 16.22
N VAL A 51 6.65 12.43 14.95
CA VAL A 51 5.55 11.74 14.25
C VAL A 51 5.99 11.41 12.83
N MET A 52 5.70 10.18 12.39
CA MET A 52 5.94 9.76 11.01
C MET A 52 4.80 8.93 10.45
N MET A 53 4.63 8.95 9.13
CA MET A 53 3.78 7.99 8.44
C MET A 53 4.52 6.64 8.30
N SER A 54 3.77 5.57 8.48
CA SER A 54 4.27 4.20 8.36
C SER A 54 3.19 3.30 7.77
N PRO A 55 3.54 2.31 6.94
CA PRO A 55 2.65 1.19 6.65
C PRO A 55 2.29 0.46 7.94
N TYR A 56 1.04 0.00 8.05
CA TYR A 56 0.54 -0.62 9.28
C TYR A 56 1.31 -1.91 9.66
N ASP A 57 1.79 -2.67 8.68
CA ASP A 57 2.52 -3.93 8.89
C ASP A 57 3.87 -3.75 9.61
N ARG A 58 4.40 -2.53 9.68
CA ARG A 58 5.61 -2.19 10.42
C ARG A 58 5.36 -1.75 11.86
N VAL A 59 4.17 -1.23 12.14
CA VAL A 59 3.84 -0.60 13.43
C VAL A 59 3.98 -1.58 14.60
N GLY A 60 3.54 -2.83 14.42
CA GLY A 60 3.57 -3.84 15.46
C GLY A 60 4.98 -4.22 15.93
N SER A 61 5.90 -4.46 14.99
CA SER A 61 7.30 -4.77 15.30
C SER A 61 8.01 -3.56 15.92
N LEU A 62 7.88 -2.38 15.30
CA LEU A 62 8.50 -1.15 15.81
C LEU A 62 8.03 -0.80 17.23
N GLY A 63 6.74 -0.99 17.53
CA GLY A 63 6.23 -0.81 18.89
C GLY A 63 6.78 -1.84 19.88
N SER A 64 6.88 -3.12 19.47
CA SER A 64 7.44 -4.18 20.31
C SER A 64 8.94 -3.98 20.61
N ASP A 65 9.67 -3.41 19.66
CA ASP A 65 11.10 -3.12 19.74
C ASP A 65 11.41 -1.78 20.44
N GLY A 66 10.37 -1.09 20.95
CA GLY A 66 10.51 0.19 21.66
C GLY A 66 10.86 1.38 20.77
N GLN A 67 10.69 1.26 19.44
CA GLN A 67 10.95 2.35 18.50
C GLN A 67 9.78 3.35 18.41
N LEU A 68 8.59 2.93 18.82
CA LEU A 68 7.38 3.75 18.87
C LEU A 68 6.83 3.81 20.29
N SER A 69 6.31 4.96 20.68
CA SER A 69 5.58 5.13 21.94
C SER A 69 4.14 4.67 21.80
N GLU A 70 3.57 4.14 22.87
CA GLU A 70 2.15 3.85 22.95
C GLU A 70 1.34 5.15 22.83
N VAL A 71 0.30 5.12 22.01
CA VAL A 71 -0.62 6.25 21.82
C VAL A 71 -2.03 5.89 22.28
N LYS A 72 -2.79 6.91 22.69
CA LYS A 72 -4.21 6.78 22.99
C LYS A 72 -4.99 7.44 21.86
N LEU A 73 -5.95 6.71 21.30
CA LEU A 73 -6.88 7.28 20.33
C LEU A 73 -8.07 7.90 21.06
N ASP A 74 -8.43 9.13 20.70
CA ASP A 74 -9.57 9.81 21.26
C ASP A 74 -10.88 9.13 20.84
N LYS A 75 -11.93 9.26 21.68
CA LYS A 75 -13.26 8.72 21.40
C LYS A 75 -13.90 9.29 20.13
N GLY A 76 -13.47 10.46 19.67
CA GLY A 76 -13.92 11.11 18.44
C GLY A 76 -13.12 10.71 17.21
N SER A 77 -12.12 9.83 17.32
CA SER A 77 -11.38 9.36 16.15
C SER A 77 -12.32 8.54 15.26
N MET A 78 -12.26 8.77 13.95
CA MET A 78 -13.04 8.00 12.97
C MET A 78 -12.47 6.59 12.73
N THR A 79 -11.64 6.10 13.63
CA THR A 79 -10.98 4.79 13.56
C THR A 79 -11.94 3.70 14.03
N ASP A 80 -12.32 2.79 13.18
CA ASP A 80 -13.08 1.61 13.52
C ASP A 80 -12.21 0.52 14.19
N ASP A 81 -12.85 -0.51 14.72
CA ASP A 81 -12.15 -1.59 15.43
C ASP A 81 -11.21 -2.39 14.49
N THR A 82 -11.54 -2.50 13.21
CA THR A 82 -10.73 -3.20 12.21
C THR A 82 -9.41 -2.46 11.97
N THR A 83 -9.48 -1.17 11.68
CA THR A 83 -8.28 -0.35 11.44
C THR A 83 -7.46 -0.16 12.71
N LYS A 84 -8.11 -0.06 13.87
CA LYS A 84 -7.44 -0.02 15.17
C LYS A 84 -6.67 -1.31 15.46
N ALA A 85 -7.21 -2.48 15.09
CA ALA A 85 -6.53 -3.75 15.27
C ALA A 85 -5.20 -3.82 14.50
N LEU A 86 -5.10 -3.18 13.32
CA LEU A 86 -3.90 -3.15 12.50
C LEU A 86 -2.71 -2.43 13.16
N VAL A 87 -2.97 -1.51 14.08
CA VAL A 87 -1.96 -0.72 14.81
C VAL A 87 -1.85 -1.11 16.29
N THR A 88 -2.48 -2.24 16.66
CA THR A 88 -2.49 -2.76 18.04
C THR A 88 -1.64 -4.02 18.12
N THR A 89 -0.68 -4.03 19.05
CA THR A 89 0.18 -5.19 19.32
C THR A 89 0.25 -5.43 20.81
N LYS A 90 -0.01 -6.67 21.25
CA LYS A 90 0.00 -7.06 22.68
C LYS A 90 -0.88 -6.15 23.55
N GLY A 91 -2.04 -5.73 23.00
CA GLY A 91 -2.99 -4.86 23.69
C GLY A 91 -2.63 -3.37 23.75
N LYS A 92 -1.53 -2.95 23.12
CA LYS A 92 -1.07 -1.57 23.07
C LYS A 92 -1.21 -1.01 21.66
N ILE A 93 -1.61 0.25 21.55
CA ILE A 93 -1.78 0.96 20.29
C ILE A 93 -0.52 1.78 20.04
N TYR A 94 0.09 1.64 18.85
CA TYR A 94 1.34 2.31 18.48
C TYR A 94 1.20 3.26 17.28
N GLY A 95 -0.01 3.49 16.81
CA GLY A 95 -0.26 4.40 15.71
C GLY A 95 -1.72 4.81 15.61
N ALA A 96 -1.97 5.87 14.85
CA ALA A 96 -3.31 6.30 14.48
C ALA A 96 -3.51 6.06 12.96
N PRO A 97 -4.51 5.25 12.53
CA PRO A 97 -4.83 5.11 11.13
C PRO A 97 -5.20 6.46 10.51
N ALA A 98 -4.49 6.86 9.45
CA ALA A 98 -4.67 8.16 8.81
C ALA A 98 -5.17 8.05 7.36
N VAL A 99 -4.78 6.99 6.65
CA VAL A 99 -5.07 6.78 5.24
C VAL A 99 -5.36 5.31 4.99
N ILE A 100 -6.31 5.02 4.11
CA ILE A 100 -6.54 3.68 3.56
C ILE A 100 -6.19 3.74 2.08
N GLU A 101 -5.33 2.83 1.64
CA GLU A 101 -4.91 2.70 0.25
C GLU A 101 -5.30 1.32 -0.28
N THR A 102 -5.62 1.26 -1.56
CA THR A 102 -5.88 0.01 -2.26
C THR A 102 -5.47 0.12 -3.73
N LEU A 103 -5.23 -1.02 -4.35
CA LEU A 103 -5.03 -1.09 -5.78
C LEU A 103 -6.38 -1.02 -6.48
N VAL A 104 -6.46 -0.19 -7.52
CA VAL A 104 -7.64 -0.05 -8.37
C VAL A 104 -7.22 -0.04 -9.84
N MET A 105 -8.12 -0.46 -10.70
CA MET A 105 -7.96 -0.31 -12.14
C MET A 105 -8.62 0.99 -12.59
N TYR A 106 -7.84 1.86 -13.22
CA TYR A 106 -8.35 3.05 -13.90
C TYR A 106 -8.61 2.74 -15.38
N TYR A 107 -9.63 3.33 -15.96
CA TYR A 107 -9.84 3.29 -17.40
C TYR A 107 -10.08 4.68 -17.96
N ASN A 108 -9.62 4.92 -19.18
CA ASN A 108 -9.86 6.16 -19.90
C ASN A 108 -11.21 6.07 -20.62
N LYS A 109 -12.18 6.90 -20.20
CA LYS A 109 -13.55 6.91 -20.76
C LYS A 109 -13.61 7.36 -22.24
N ASP A 110 -12.61 8.11 -22.71
CA ASP A 110 -12.55 8.54 -24.09
C ASP A 110 -12.07 7.40 -25.02
N LEU A 111 -11.37 6.41 -24.48
CA LEU A 111 -10.86 5.26 -25.22
C LEU A 111 -11.71 4.00 -25.04
N VAL A 112 -12.27 3.81 -23.85
CA VAL A 112 -13.04 2.62 -23.46
C VAL A 112 -14.42 3.06 -22.98
N SER A 113 -15.44 2.79 -23.76
CA SER A 113 -16.82 3.24 -23.45
C SER A 113 -17.45 2.53 -22.26
N LYS A 114 -17.02 1.29 -21.97
CA LYS A 114 -17.52 0.48 -20.85
C LYS A 114 -16.33 -0.07 -20.07
N ALA A 115 -16.30 0.16 -18.76
CA ALA A 115 -15.26 -0.40 -17.88
C ALA A 115 -15.24 -1.94 -17.99
N PRO A 116 -14.08 -2.56 -18.24
CA PRO A 116 -13.95 -4.01 -18.15
C PRO A 116 -14.13 -4.45 -16.71
N THR A 117 -14.81 -5.56 -16.51
CA THR A 117 -15.11 -6.14 -15.19
C THR A 117 -14.38 -7.45 -14.96
N THR A 118 -13.77 -7.99 -16.01
CA THR A 118 -13.00 -9.23 -15.96
C THR A 118 -11.70 -9.10 -16.75
N PHE A 119 -10.71 -9.92 -16.46
CA PHE A 119 -9.50 -10.00 -17.25
C PHE A 119 -9.76 -10.50 -18.67
N ALA A 120 -10.75 -11.36 -18.89
CA ALA A 120 -11.16 -11.79 -20.23
C ALA A 120 -11.64 -10.61 -21.09
N GLU A 121 -12.39 -9.66 -20.53
CA GLU A 121 -12.78 -8.44 -21.22
C GLU A 121 -11.57 -7.55 -21.55
N LEU A 122 -10.55 -7.51 -20.69
CA LEU A 122 -9.29 -6.83 -20.99
C LEU A 122 -8.52 -7.51 -22.14
N GLU A 123 -8.50 -8.84 -22.17
CA GLU A 123 -7.88 -9.60 -23.26
C GLU A 123 -8.58 -9.36 -24.60
N GLU A 124 -9.91 -9.21 -24.61
CA GLU A 124 -10.63 -8.83 -25.83
C GLU A 124 -10.28 -7.41 -26.28
N LEU A 125 -10.19 -6.46 -25.35
CA LEU A 125 -9.72 -5.10 -25.70
C LEU A 125 -8.30 -5.12 -26.28
N ALA A 126 -7.43 -5.98 -25.78
CA ALA A 126 -6.05 -6.09 -26.24
C ALA A 126 -5.92 -6.56 -27.70
N LYS A 127 -6.95 -7.21 -28.26
CA LYS A 127 -6.98 -7.64 -29.67
C LYS A 127 -7.35 -6.50 -30.64
N ASP A 128 -7.90 -5.40 -30.15
CA ASP A 128 -8.29 -4.26 -30.97
C ASP A 128 -7.04 -3.47 -31.41
N SER A 129 -6.82 -3.38 -32.71
CA SER A 129 -5.65 -2.70 -33.31
C SER A 129 -5.51 -1.23 -32.91
N LYS A 130 -6.58 -0.57 -32.46
CA LYS A 130 -6.51 0.82 -31.97
C LYS A 130 -5.65 0.96 -30.71
N TYR A 131 -5.45 -0.13 -29.97
CA TYR A 131 -4.60 -0.19 -28.80
C TYR A 131 -3.21 -0.77 -29.10
N ALA A 132 -2.87 -1.03 -30.36
CA ALA A 132 -1.55 -1.50 -30.72
C ALA A 132 -0.46 -0.52 -30.25
N PHE A 133 0.62 -1.04 -29.69
CA PHE A 133 1.76 -0.22 -29.30
C PHE A 133 2.58 0.16 -30.54
N ALA A 134 2.74 1.46 -30.79
CA ALA A 134 3.30 1.95 -32.04
C ALA A 134 4.74 1.51 -32.32
N ASN A 135 5.52 1.25 -31.26
CA ASN A 135 6.94 0.97 -31.35
C ASN A 135 7.32 -0.51 -31.21
N GLU A 136 6.36 -1.38 -30.88
CA GLU A 136 6.60 -2.81 -30.68
C GLU A 136 5.48 -3.64 -31.31
N ASN A 137 5.83 -4.41 -32.33
CA ASN A 137 4.88 -5.28 -33.00
C ASN A 137 4.36 -6.37 -32.04
N GLY A 138 3.06 -6.57 -32.04
CA GLY A 138 2.39 -7.56 -31.18
C GLY A 138 2.14 -7.12 -29.74
N LYS A 139 2.52 -5.90 -29.35
CA LYS A 139 2.23 -5.34 -28.03
C LYS A 139 1.00 -4.43 -28.05
N THR A 140 0.35 -4.31 -26.91
CA THR A 140 -0.88 -3.52 -26.75
C THR A 140 -0.77 -2.53 -25.61
N THR A 141 -1.44 -1.40 -25.73
CA THR A 141 -1.65 -0.41 -24.63
C THR A 141 -3.03 -0.55 -23.98
N ALA A 142 -3.81 -1.57 -24.36
CA ALA A 142 -5.14 -1.77 -23.80
C ALA A 142 -5.14 -1.99 -22.29
N PHE A 143 -4.07 -2.56 -21.76
CA PHE A 143 -3.86 -2.69 -20.32
C PHE A 143 -2.38 -2.50 -19.97
N LEU A 144 -2.12 -1.63 -18.99
CA LEU A 144 -0.79 -1.32 -18.50
C LEU A 144 -0.70 -1.66 -17.02
N ALA A 145 0.21 -2.54 -16.66
CA ALA A 145 0.49 -2.92 -15.29
C ALA A 145 1.97 -3.25 -15.10
N ASP A 146 2.52 -2.91 -13.95
CA ASP A 146 3.85 -3.34 -13.55
C ASP A 146 3.74 -4.59 -12.66
N TRP A 147 3.76 -5.76 -13.27
CA TRP A 147 3.73 -7.03 -12.55
C TRP A 147 5.12 -7.56 -12.17
N THR A 148 6.18 -6.82 -12.47
CA THR A 148 7.51 -7.10 -11.94
C THR A 148 7.60 -6.73 -10.46
N ASN A 149 6.74 -5.83 -10.00
CA ASN A 149 6.58 -5.50 -8.60
C ASN A 149 5.48 -6.37 -7.97
N PHE A 150 5.87 -7.17 -6.98
CA PHE A 150 4.95 -8.10 -6.29
C PHE A 150 3.73 -7.39 -5.68
N TYR A 151 3.87 -6.15 -5.23
CA TYR A 151 2.75 -5.36 -4.70
C TYR A 151 1.58 -5.27 -5.70
N TYR A 152 1.88 -5.09 -6.99
CA TYR A 152 0.86 -5.04 -8.03
C TYR A 152 0.43 -6.43 -8.54
N ALA A 153 1.32 -7.42 -8.44
CA ALA A 153 1.05 -8.77 -8.93
C ALA A 153 0.28 -9.64 -7.92
N CYS A 154 0.33 -9.34 -6.62
CA CYS A 154 -0.27 -10.18 -5.58
C CYS A 154 -1.77 -10.43 -5.77
N GLY A 155 -2.51 -9.49 -6.36
CA GLY A 155 -3.92 -9.65 -6.70
C GLY A 155 -4.20 -10.78 -7.69
N LEU A 156 -3.26 -11.07 -8.60
CA LEU A 156 -3.37 -12.19 -9.55
C LEU A 156 -3.22 -13.53 -8.85
N LEU A 157 -2.33 -13.61 -7.86
CA LEU A 157 -2.19 -14.81 -7.02
C LEU A 157 -3.50 -15.05 -6.25
N ALA A 158 -3.96 -14.03 -5.54
CA ALA A 158 -5.16 -14.10 -4.71
C ALA A 158 -6.41 -14.47 -5.54
N GLY A 159 -6.57 -13.88 -6.73
CA GLY A 159 -7.67 -14.18 -7.65
C GLY A 159 -7.70 -15.63 -8.16
N ASN A 160 -6.57 -16.34 -8.10
CA ASN A 160 -6.44 -17.74 -8.45
C ASN A 160 -6.40 -18.69 -7.22
N GLY A 161 -6.65 -18.18 -6.02
CA GLY A 161 -6.61 -18.96 -4.79
C GLY A 161 -5.23 -19.07 -4.14
N GLY A 162 -4.27 -18.25 -4.60
CA GLY A 162 -2.98 -18.07 -3.95
C GLY A 162 -3.06 -17.11 -2.76
N TYR A 163 -2.07 -17.16 -1.90
CA TYR A 163 -1.95 -16.26 -0.76
C TYR A 163 -0.49 -16.16 -0.31
N VAL A 164 -0.16 -15.13 0.46
CA VAL A 164 1.17 -15.00 1.09
C VAL A 164 1.18 -15.78 2.40
N PHE A 165 0.29 -15.44 3.33
CA PHE A 165 0.15 -16.11 4.62
C PHE A 165 -1.28 -16.62 4.79
N GLY A 166 -1.41 -17.81 5.38
CA GLY A 166 -2.69 -18.46 5.66
C GLY A 166 -3.57 -17.68 6.65
N LYS A 167 -4.81 -18.15 6.84
CA LYS A 167 -5.80 -17.49 7.72
C LYS A 167 -5.96 -16.00 7.45
N ASN A 168 -6.15 -15.63 6.18
CA ASN A 168 -6.29 -14.24 5.75
C ASN A 168 -5.08 -13.35 6.14
N GLY A 169 -3.87 -13.86 6.02
CA GLY A 169 -2.64 -13.13 6.29
C GLY A 169 -2.17 -13.17 7.75
N THR A 170 -2.82 -13.94 8.63
CA THR A 170 -2.51 -13.95 10.06
C THR A 170 -1.66 -15.14 10.51
N ASP A 171 -1.45 -16.14 9.65
CA ASP A 171 -0.62 -17.31 9.97
C ASP A 171 0.69 -17.31 9.18
N PRO A 172 1.80 -16.79 9.74
CA PRO A 172 3.09 -16.70 9.06
C PRO A 172 3.79 -18.07 8.89
N LYS A 173 3.23 -19.14 9.47
CA LYS A 173 3.74 -20.51 9.30
C LYS A 173 3.14 -21.21 8.10
N ASP A 174 2.00 -20.76 7.63
CA ASP A 174 1.34 -21.23 6.41
C ASP A 174 1.65 -20.26 5.26
N ILE A 175 2.64 -20.62 4.43
CA ILE A 175 3.12 -19.81 3.31
C ILE A 175 2.58 -20.39 2.00
N GLY A 176 1.70 -19.63 1.34
CA GLY A 176 1.01 -20.06 0.12
C GLY A 176 1.63 -19.58 -1.20
N LEU A 177 2.85 -19.00 -1.18
CA LEU A 177 3.50 -18.45 -2.39
C LEU A 177 3.82 -19.51 -3.46
N ALA A 178 3.92 -20.76 -3.10
CA ALA A 178 4.18 -21.87 -4.01
C ALA A 178 2.98 -22.84 -4.16
N ASN A 179 1.78 -22.46 -3.72
CA ASN A 179 0.59 -23.27 -3.96
C ASN A 179 0.12 -23.15 -5.42
N ASP A 180 -0.76 -24.06 -5.85
CA ASP A 180 -1.27 -24.11 -7.23
C ASP A 180 -1.93 -22.80 -7.68
N GLY A 181 -2.62 -22.10 -6.78
CA GLY A 181 -3.25 -20.82 -7.07
C GLY A 181 -2.23 -19.71 -7.33
N SER A 182 -1.17 -19.67 -6.53
CA SER A 182 -0.06 -18.72 -6.71
C SER A 182 0.68 -18.96 -8.02
N ILE A 183 0.97 -20.24 -8.34
CA ILE A 183 1.61 -20.63 -9.60
C ILE A 183 0.74 -20.20 -10.79
N LYS A 184 -0.56 -20.52 -10.78
CA LYS A 184 -1.51 -20.09 -11.83
C LYS A 184 -1.56 -18.57 -11.99
N GLY A 185 -1.53 -17.82 -10.89
CA GLY A 185 -1.51 -16.35 -10.93
C GLY A 185 -0.27 -15.80 -11.63
N ILE A 186 0.90 -16.37 -11.36
CA ILE A 186 2.17 -15.98 -12.01
C ILE A 186 2.20 -16.42 -13.48
N GLU A 187 1.74 -17.62 -13.80
CA GLU A 187 1.63 -18.07 -15.18
C GLU A 187 0.69 -17.17 -15.99
N TYR A 188 -0.40 -16.73 -15.39
CA TYR A 188 -1.31 -15.77 -16.00
C TYR A 188 -0.62 -14.42 -16.26
N ALA A 189 0.09 -13.88 -15.27
CA ALA A 189 0.88 -12.66 -15.46
C ALA A 189 1.91 -12.82 -16.60
N LYS A 190 2.64 -13.93 -16.62
CA LYS A 190 3.61 -14.24 -17.68
C LYS A 190 2.95 -14.24 -19.07
N SER A 191 1.76 -14.82 -19.19
CA SER A 191 1.05 -14.89 -20.48
C SER A 191 0.77 -13.52 -21.11
N TRP A 192 0.66 -12.46 -20.29
CA TRP A 192 0.49 -11.09 -20.79
C TRP A 192 1.78 -10.50 -21.37
N TYR A 193 2.95 -10.93 -20.91
CA TYR A 193 4.24 -10.51 -21.50
C TYR A 193 4.54 -11.25 -22.82
N GLU A 194 3.91 -12.39 -23.03
CA GLU A 194 4.07 -13.21 -24.25
C GLU A 194 3.08 -12.80 -25.36
N LYS A 195 2.05 -12.06 -25.04
CA LYS A 195 1.04 -11.47 -25.96
C LYS A 195 1.43 -10.05 -26.33
#